data_4c64acd2a293aa46190a280e6fbed87a
#
_entry.id   4c64acd2a293aa46190a280e6fbed87a
#
_cell.length_a   1.000
_cell.length_b   1.000
_cell.length_c   1.000
_cell.angle_alpha   90.00
_cell.angle_beta   90.00
_cell.angle_gamma   90.00
#
_symmetry.space_group_name_H-M   'P 1'
#
loop_
_entity.id
_entity.type
_entity.pdbx_description
1 polymer ?
#
loop_
_entity_poly.entity_id
_entity_poly.type
_entity_poly.pdbx_seq_one_letter_code
_entity_poly.pdbx_strand_id
1 'polypeptide(L)'
;MPASKFLIASCSAVLLWAAVLGPHFARPARADETCNSPYLSTLIRGKEDYLYVWTLGVAGMGDGFDKLVTLDVRPGSRTYGKVIAQASVGERGEAHHVGFTDDRRFLWAGGLDSNKIHVFDVGANPAHPRLVRTITDLGARSGLHGPHTFYALPGRMLIGALSNAADGGGVTGLALYNNQGEYIRKYAMPVDSGGDGYGYDIAINPARNAMLTSSFTGRKNYMRDLGALIQDPAAMQRFGNTMVMWNLKAMRPEKVFAVPGAPLEIRWSLREGDDWAITSTALTSKLWLIKKDAAGQWQARPVADIGDPAKTPLPVDMSISADSKGLWVNTFMDGTTRYFDISNPEAPKQTYAKKTGAQVNMVSQSWDGKRVYVSSSLLARWDKRGKDNEQFVKLYGWNGKELT
;
A
#
# COMPACT_ATOMS: atom_id res chain seq x y z
N MET A 1 15.71 41.09 82.15
CA MET A 1 15.30 39.69 82.33
C MET A 1 15.20 39.12 80.91
N PRO A 2 15.97 38.14 80.51
CA PRO A 2 16.23 37.86 79.09
C PRO A 2 15.27 36.82 78.58
N ALA A 3 14.83 37.04 77.34
CA ALA A 3 14.05 36.14 76.49
C ALA A 3 14.98 35.25 75.68
N SER A 4 14.79 33.95 75.85
CA SER A 4 15.48 32.91 75.07
C SER A 4 14.97 32.84 73.62
N LYS A 5 15.87 32.91 72.65
CA LYS A 5 15.64 32.65 71.24
C LYS A 5 15.85 31.16 70.98
N PHE A 6 14.85 30.45 70.55
CA PHE A 6 14.97 29.13 69.95
C PHE A 6 15.16 29.29 68.46
N LEU A 7 16.29 28.84 67.96
CA LEU A 7 16.53 28.63 66.48
C LEU A 7 15.98 27.26 66.15
N ILE A 8 15.05 27.26 65.20
CA ILE A 8 14.60 26.03 64.53
C ILE A 8 15.33 25.98 63.14
N ALA A 9 16.25 25.05 63.04
CA ALA A 9 16.89 24.74 61.76
C ALA A 9 15.97 23.83 60.94
N SER A 10 15.42 24.34 59.87
CA SER A 10 14.69 23.53 58.91
C SER A 10 15.66 22.92 57.89
N CYS A 11 15.88 21.62 57.96
CA CYS A 11 16.53 20.83 56.91
C CYS A 11 15.56 20.65 55.74
N SER A 12 15.78 21.41 54.70
CA SER A 12 15.10 21.14 53.41
C SER A 12 15.84 20.02 52.68
N ALA A 13 15.27 18.83 52.70
CA ALA A 13 15.71 17.72 51.85
C ALA A 13 15.25 17.98 50.40
N VAL A 14 16.18 18.36 49.54
CA VAL A 14 15.96 18.42 48.11
C VAL A 14 16.04 17.00 47.55
N LEU A 15 14.88 16.40 47.29
CA LEU A 15 14.78 15.16 46.55
C LEU A 15 15.07 15.47 45.07
N LEU A 16 16.30 15.19 44.64
CA LEU A 16 16.66 15.10 43.19
C LEU A 16 15.98 13.86 42.59
N TRP A 17 14.89 14.07 41.86
CA TRP A 17 14.39 13.09 40.92
C TRP A 17 15.33 13.04 39.72
N ALA A 18 16.27 12.09 39.71
CA ALA A 18 16.99 11.71 38.51
C ALA A 18 15.99 11.00 37.59
N ALA A 19 15.42 11.73 36.65
CA ALA A 19 14.73 11.13 35.52
C ALA A 19 15.76 10.32 34.73
N VAL A 20 15.77 9.01 34.92
CA VAL A 20 16.46 8.07 34.06
C VAL A 20 15.74 8.10 32.74
N LEU A 21 16.17 8.98 31.85
CA LEU A 21 15.88 8.89 30.43
C LEU A 21 16.65 7.67 29.90
N GLY A 22 16.08 6.50 30.08
CA GLY A 22 16.51 5.32 29.32
C GLY A 22 16.38 5.63 27.83
N PRO A 23 17.30 5.15 26.98
CA PRO A 23 17.16 5.33 25.56
C PRO A 23 15.84 4.70 25.14
N HIS A 24 14.89 5.52 24.73
CA HIS A 24 13.72 5.05 23.98
C HIS A 24 14.28 4.50 22.68
N PHE A 25 14.64 3.22 22.68
CA PHE A 25 14.80 2.48 21.44
C PHE A 25 13.47 2.58 20.71
N ALA A 26 13.39 3.46 19.73
CA ALA A 26 12.28 3.47 18.79
C ALA A 26 12.20 2.05 18.24
N ARG A 27 11.16 1.30 18.63
CA ARG A 27 10.93 -0.02 18.02
C ARG A 27 10.78 0.20 16.54
N PRO A 28 11.44 -0.62 15.70
CA PRO A 28 11.37 -0.44 14.25
C PRO A 28 9.91 -0.45 13.81
N ALA A 29 9.59 0.51 12.96
CA ALA A 29 8.28 0.56 12.34
C ALA A 29 8.12 -0.69 11.48
N ARG A 30 7.04 -1.43 11.69
CA ARG A 30 6.68 -2.64 10.97
C ARG A 30 5.36 -2.39 10.27
N ALA A 31 5.32 -2.56 8.96
CA ALA A 31 4.10 -2.51 8.16
C ALA A 31 4.04 -3.78 7.32
N ASP A 32 2.88 -4.37 7.17
CA ASP A 32 2.70 -5.67 6.54
C ASP A 32 1.64 -5.69 5.45
N GLU A 33 1.00 -4.56 5.16
CA GLU A 33 -0.12 -4.51 4.23
C GLU A 33 0.13 -3.52 3.10
N THR A 34 -0.57 -3.74 1.99
CA THR A 34 -0.63 -2.81 0.87
C THR A 34 -1.00 -1.41 1.34
N CYS A 35 -0.26 -0.41 0.90
CA CYS A 35 -0.44 1.00 1.25
C CYS A 35 -0.33 1.30 2.76
N ASN A 36 0.23 0.41 3.57
CA ASN A 36 0.48 0.67 4.98
C ASN A 36 1.84 1.32 5.20
N SER A 37 1.79 2.45 5.88
CA SER A 37 2.98 3.20 6.25
C SER A 37 3.67 2.60 7.49
N PRO A 38 5.01 2.61 7.57
CA PRO A 38 5.75 2.20 8.77
C PRO A 38 5.39 3.02 10.02
N TYR A 39 4.79 4.19 9.87
CA TYR A 39 4.30 4.99 10.99
C TYR A 39 3.05 4.39 11.66
N LEU A 40 2.32 3.50 10.99
CA LEU A 40 1.16 2.79 11.53
C LEU A 40 1.52 1.56 12.35
N SER A 41 2.65 0.93 12.07
CA SER A 41 3.00 -0.37 12.63
C SER A 41 3.13 -0.38 14.15
N THR A 42 3.45 0.76 14.75
CA THR A 42 3.50 0.91 16.22
C THR A 42 2.12 0.82 16.89
N LEU A 43 1.05 1.00 16.11
CA LEU A 43 -0.34 0.94 16.56
C LEU A 43 -0.96 -0.44 16.42
N ILE A 44 -0.35 -1.33 15.65
CA ILE A 44 -0.83 -2.69 15.45
C ILE A 44 -0.66 -3.50 16.75
N ARG A 45 -1.75 -4.02 17.26
CA ARG A 45 -1.82 -4.82 18.49
C ARG A 45 -2.68 -6.06 18.26
N GLY A 46 -2.16 -7.22 18.67
CA GLY A 46 -2.93 -8.47 18.67
C GLY A 46 -3.30 -8.97 17.26
N LYS A 47 -4.51 -9.53 17.16
CA LYS A 47 -5.09 -10.01 15.90
C LYS A 47 -6.05 -8.99 15.35
N GLU A 48 -6.23 -9.01 14.04
CA GLU A 48 -7.24 -8.21 13.37
C GLU A 48 -8.65 -8.66 13.79
N ASP A 49 -9.53 -7.69 14.04
CA ASP A 49 -10.94 -7.90 14.35
C ASP A 49 -11.81 -7.79 13.11
N TYR A 50 -11.45 -6.89 12.19
CA TYR A 50 -12.23 -6.57 11.00
C TYR A 50 -11.34 -6.49 9.78
N LEU A 51 -11.92 -6.91 8.63
CA LEU A 51 -11.35 -6.71 7.31
C LEU A 51 -12.18 -5.65 6.58
N TYR A 52 -11.54 -4.60 6.11
CA TYR A 52 -12.16 -3.60 5.25
C TYR A 52 -11.86 -3.92 3.78
N VAL A 53 -12.91 -3.90 2.98
CA VAL A 53 -12.81 -4.11 1.53
C VAL A 53 -13.46 -2.92 0.82
N TRP A 54 -12.68 -2.20 0.05
CA TRP A 54 -13.14 -1.13 -0.81
C TRP A 54 -13.63 -1.75 -2.12
N THR A 55 -14.94 -1.77 -2.33
CA THR A 55 -15.57 -2.53 -3.40
C THR A 55 -16.10 -1.62 -4.50
N LEU A 56 -15.86 -2.04 -5.75
CA LEU A 56 -16.43 -1.40 -6.92
C LEU A 56 -17.94 -1.68 -7.00
N GLY A 57 -18.73 -0.64 -7.28
CA GLY A 57 -20.14 -0.75 -7.59
C GLY A 57 -20.38 -1.42 -8.94
N VAL A 58 -21.38 -2.30 -9.03
CA VAL A 58 -21.78 -2.96 -10.28
C VAL A 58 -23.20 -2.56 -10.62
N ALA A 59 -23.42 -2.06 -11.83
CA ALA A 59 -24.74 -1.68 -12.32
C ALA A 59 -25.71 -2.88 -12.24
N GLY A 60 -26.88 -2.66 -11.66
CA GLY A 60 -27.91 -3.68 -11.45
C GLY A 60 -27.71 -4.58 -10.22
N MET A 61 -26.65 -4.35 -9.42
CA MET A 61 -26.40 -5.03 -8.15
C MET A 61 -26.46 -4.05 -6.97
N GLY A 62 -27.43 -4.28 -6.05
CA GLY A 62 -27.64 -3.39 -4.92
C GLY A 62 -27.94 -1.96 -5.37
N ASP A 63 -27.25 -0.97 -4.78
CA ASP A 63 -27.34 0.44 -5.17
C ASP A 63 -26.45 0.79 -6.39
N GLY A 64 -25.59 -0.14 -6.83
CA GLY A 64 -24.67 0.08 -7.95
C GLY A 64 -23.48 0.96 -7.65
N PHE A 65 -23.29 1.38 -6.39
CA PHE A 65 -22.26 2.35 -5.99
C PHE A 65 -21.06 1.67 -5.31
N ASP A 66 -19.91 2.34 -5.34
CA ASP A 66 -18.73 1.94 -4.60
C ASP A 66 -19.00 2.03 -3.09
N LYS A 67 -18.45 1.11 -2.32
CA LYS A 67 -18.68 1.06 -0.87
C LYS A 67 -17.53 0.43 -0.09
N LEU A 68 -17.33 0.91 1.12
CA LEU A 68 -16.49 0.24 2.10
C LEU A 68 -17.31 -0.86 2.79
N VAL A 69 -16.87 -2.10 2.63
CA VAL A 69 -17.48 -3.29 3.24
C VAL A 69 -16.63 -3.71 4.43
N THR A 70 -17.30 -4.01 5.56
CA THR A 70 -16.64 -4.53 6.76
C THR A 70 -17.02 -5.98 6.97
N LEU A 71 -16.04 -6.86 7.07
CA LEU A 71 -16.19 -8.26 7.44
C LEU A 71 -15.68 -8.47 8.87
N ASP A 72 -16.41 -9.28 9.64
CA ASP A 72 -15.94 -9.76 10.94
C ASP A 72 -14.98 -10.92 10.75
N VAL A 73 -13.72 -10.74 11.17
CA VAL A 73 -12.67 -11.78 11.05
C VAL A 73 -12.17 -12.24 12.43
N ARG A 74 -12.91 -11.95 13.50
CA ARG A 74 -12.59 -12.41 14.86
C ARG A 74 -12.89 -13.89 15.00
N PRO A 75 -11.89 -14.73 15.26
CA PRO A 75 -12.12 -16.16 15.49
C PRO A 75 -13.11 -16.40 16.64
N GLY A 76 -14.09 -17.26 16.41
CA GLY A 76 -15.13 -17.60 17.40
C GLY A 76 -16.31 -16.61 17.47
N SER A 77 -16.30 -15.52 16.72
CA SER A 77 -17.48 -14.65 16.58
C SER A 77 -18.61 -15.34 15.85
N ARG A 78 -19.87 -15.07 16.24
CA ARG A 78 -21.06 -15.57 15.53
C ARG A 78 -21.17 -15.04 14.10
N THR A 79 -20.50 -13.93 13.81
CA THR A 79 -20.47 -13.28 12.50
C THR A 79 -19.13 -13.46 11.79
N TYR A 80 -18.29 -14.39 12.26
CA TYR A 80 -17.01 -14.69 11.61
C TYR A 80 -17.17 -14.99 10.11
N GLY A 81 -16.40 -14.31 9.28
CA GLY A 81 -16.43 -14.42 7.82
C GLY A 81 -17.65 -13.75 7.15
N LYS A 82 -18.49 -13.04 7.90
CA LYS A 82 -19.68 -12.37 7.37
C LYS A 82 -19.46 -10.87 7.20
N VAL A 83 -20.11 -10.32 6.19
CA VAL A 83 -20.28 -8.85 6.05
C VAL A 83 -21.19 -8.37 7.19
N ILE A 84 -20.71 -7.42 7.98
CA ILE A 84 -21.43 -6.84 9.11
C ILE A 84 -21.82 -5.38 8.89
N ALA A 85 -21.15 -4.68 7.98
CA ALA A 85 -21.47 -3.30 7.63
C ALA A 85 -21.08 -2.99 6.18
N GLN A 86 -21.75 -1.99 5.62
CA GLN A 86 -21.45 -1.41 4.32
C GLN A 86 -21.66 0.11 4.38
N ALA A 87 -20.70 0.88 3.89
CA ALA A 87 -20.79 2.34 3.80
C ALA A 87 -20.64 2.75 2.33
N SER A 88 -21.78 3.05 1.67
CA SER A 88 -21.82 3.50 0.28
C SER A 88 -21.35 4.95 0.14
N VAL A 89 -20.72 5.27 -0.98
CA VAL A 89 -20.30 6.66 -1.29
C VAL A 89 -21.30 7.38 -2.22
N GLY A 90 -22.37 6.70 -2.64
CA GLY A 90 -23.43 7.28 -3.46
C GLY A 90 -23.08 7.46 -4.94
N GLU A 91 -21.94 6.92 -5.38
CA GLU A 91 -21.49 6.95 -6.77
C GLU A 91 -20.62 5.75 -7.10
N ARG A 92 -20.35 5.58 -8.40
CA ARG A 92 -19.37 4.64 -8.93
C ARG A 92 -18.17 5.42 -9.44
N GLY A 93 -16.99 5.22 -8.82
CA GLY A 93 -15.79 5.99 -9.11
C GLY A 93 -14.56 5.16 -9.46
N GLU A 94 -14.70 3.86 -9.72
CA GLU A 94 -13.62 2.89 -9.83
C GLU A 94 -12.87 2.75 -8.49
N ALA A 95 -13.52 2.07 -7.53
CA ALA A 95 -12.91 1.74 -6.24
C ALA A 95 -11.60 0.97 -6.42
N HIS A 96 -10.50 1.47 -5.83
CA HIS A 96 -9.19 0.89 -6.12
C HIS A 96 -8.36 0.70 -4.84
N HIS A 97 -7.58 1.66 -4.37
CA HIS A 97 -6.75 1.53 -3.19
C HIS A 97 -7.26 2.30 -1.99
N VAL A 98 -6.80 1.88 -0.80
CA VAL A 98 -7.10 2.53 0.48
C VAL A 98 -5.82 2.67 1.31
N GLY A 99 -5.83 3.62 2.26
CA GLY A 99 -4.79 3.75 3.26
C GLY A 99 -5.30 4.40 4.54
N PHE A 100 -4.79 3.95 5.68
CA PHE A 100 -5.11 4.56 6.97
C PHE A 100 -4.33 5.85 7.20
N THR A 101 -4.89 6.79 7.97
CA THR A 101 -4.12 7.86 8.61
C THR A 101 -3.14 7.30 9.64
N ASP A 102 -2.09 8.05 9.98
CA ASP A 102 -1.05 7.63 10.93
C ASP A 102 -1.57 7.29 12.34
N ASP A 103 -2.72 7.84 12.73
CA ASP A 103 -3.44 7.49 13.96
C ASP A 103 -4.46 6.35 13.81
N ARG A 104 -4.61 5.77 12.59
CA ARG A 104 -5.59 4.75 12.21
C ARG A 104 -7.05 5.14 12.44
N ARG A 105 -7.33 6.41 12.63
CA ARG A 105 -8.69 6.88 12.85
C ARG A 105 -9.49 6.93 11.56
N PHE A 106 -8.85 7.32 10.48
CA PHE A 106 -9.52 7.45 9.19
C PHE A 106 -8.92 6.51 8.15
N LEU A 107 -9.79 5.98 7.29
CA LEU A 107 -9.43 5.25 6.10
C LEU A 107 -9.75 6.11 4.89
N TRP A 108 -8.74 6.38 4.07
CA TRP A 108 -8.88 7.12 2.83
C TRP A 108 -8.97 6.14 1.68
N ALA A 109 -9.96 6.32 0.79
CA ALA A 109 -10.27 5.40 -0.29
C ALA A 109 -10.37 6.16 -1.62
N GLY A 110 -9.66 5.68 -2.64
CA GLY A 110 -9.60 6.31 -3.95
C GLY A 110 -10.71 5.86 -4.88
N GLY A 111 -11.36 6.82 -5.52
CA GLY A 111 -12.12 6.60 -6.74
C GLY A 111 -11.23 6.93 -7.93
N LEU A 112 -10.61 5.91 -8.51
CA LEU A 112 -9.54 6.05 -9.49
C LEU A 112 -10.00 6.82 -10.75
N ASP A 113 -11.23 6.58 -11.22
CA ASP A 113 -11.79 7.23 -12.40
C ASP A 113 -12.55 8.52 -12.06
N SER A 114 -13.26 8.57 -10.92
CA SER A 114 -13.95 9.79 -10.47
C SER A 114 -13.00 10.89 -9.99
N ASN A 115 -11.72 10.56 -9.76
CA ASN A 115 -10.72 11.47 -9.20
C ASN A 115 -11.10 12.04 -7.83
N LYS A 116 -11.88 11.30 -7.06
CA LYS A 116 -12.33 11.67 -5.72
C LYS A 116 -11.66 10.80 -4.67
N ILE A 117 -11.61 11.28 -3.44
CA ILE A 117 -11.08 10.57 -2.30
C ILE A 117 -12.13 10.57 -1.21
N HIS A 118 -12.54 9.38 -0.79
CA HIS A 118 -13.56 9.17 0.22
C HIS A 118 -12.88 8.86 1.56
N VAL A 119 -13.25 9.59 2.62
CA VAL A 119 -12.67 9.45 3.95
C VAL A 119 -13.71 8.84 4.88
N PHE A 120 -13.38 7.68 5.44
CA PHE A 120 -14.21 6.96 6.38
C PHE A 120 -13.66 7.07 7.80
N ASP A 121 -14.50 7.40 8.79
CA ASP A 121 -14.15 7.28 10.21
C ASP A 121 -14.31 5.81 10.60
N VAL A 122 -13.17 5.16 10.83
CA VAL A 122 -13.06 3.76 11.29
C VAL A 122 -12.66 3.71 12.76
N GLY A 123 -12.20 4.81 13.34
CA GLY A 123 -11.76 4.89 14.73
C GLY A 123 -12.90 4.98 15.72
N ALA A 124 -13.98 5.68 15.37
CA ALA A 124 -15.13 5.85 16.28
C ALA A 124 -15.92 4.54 16.48
N ASN A 125 -16.11 3.77 15.40
CA ASN A 125 -16.73 2.44 15.44
C ASN A 125 -16.13 1.56 14.34
N PRO A 126 -15.09 0.78 14.62
CA PRO A 126 -14.44 -0.06 13.63
C PRO A 126 -15.34 -1.11 12.95
N ALA A 127 -16.39 -1.58 13.66
CA ALA A 127 -17.34 -2.52 13.08
C ALA A 127 -18.28 -1.87 12.05
N HIS A 128 -18.54 -0.57 12.19
CA HIS A 128 -19.49 0.19 11.36
C HIS A 128 -18.89 1.55 10.92
N PRO A 129 -17.90 1.54 10.02
CA PRO A 129 -17.32 2.76 9.46
C PRO A 129 -18.38 3.67 8.82
N ARG A 130 -18.11 4.98 8.85
CA ARG A 130 -18.99 5.97 8.23
C ARG A 130 -18.19 6.87 7.30
N LEU A 131 -18.73 7.15 6.12
CA LEU A 131 -18.23 8.20 5.24
C LEU A 131 -18.39 9.55 5.94
N VAL A 132 -17.29 10.28 6.15
CA VAL A 132 -17.30 11.59 6.84
C VAL A 132 -16.90 12.73 5.93
N ARG A 133 -16.23 12.42 4.80
CA ARG A 133 -15.79 13.44 3.84
C ARG A 133 -15.54 12.83 2.48
N THR A 134 -15.78 13.62 1.44
CA THR A 134 -15.30 13.37 0.08
C THR A 134 -14.46 14.55 -0.37
N ILE A 135 -13.20 14.31 -0.73
CA ILE A 135 -12.26 15.30 -1.26
C ILE A 135 -12.39 15.27 -2.78
N THR A 136 -12.64 16.42 -3.39
CA THR A 136 -12.92 16.53 -4.83
C THR A 136 -11.96 17.48 -5.56
N ASP A 137 -10.98 18.03 -4.84
CA ASP A 137 -10.11 19.10 -5.33
C ASP A 137 -8.75 18.62 -5.85
N LEU A 138 -8.49 17.30 -5.86
CA LEU A 138 -7.20 16.74 -6.28
C LEU A 138 -6.77 17.26 -7.67
N GLY A 139 -7.64 17.17 -8.66
CA GLY A 139 -7.36 17.66 -10.01
C GLY A 139 -7.13 19.17 -10.07
N ALA A 140 -8.02 19.94 -9.45
CA ALA A 140 -7.95 21.40 -9.46
C ALA A 140 -6.73 21.95 -8.72
N ARG A 141 -6.33 21.32 -7.60
CA ARG A 141 -5.21 21.78 -6.75
C ARG A 141 -3.86 21.31 -7.24
N SER A 142 -3.77 20.10 -7.75
CA SER A 142 -2.49 19.46 -8.09
C SER A 142 -2.28 19.23 -9.59
N GLY A 143 -3.33 19.24 -10.39
CA GLY A 143 -3.30 18.81 -11.78
C GLY A 143 -3.14 17.30 -11.95
N LEU A 144 -3.37 16.51 -10.88
CA LEU A 144 -3.26 15.06 -10.88
C LEU A 144 -4.60 14.38 -11.07
N HIS A 145 -4.60 13.15 -11.58
CA HIS A 145 -5.78 12.32 -11.76
C HIS A 145 -5.50 10.87 -11.40
N GLY A 146 -6.52 10.19 -10.88
CA GLY A 146 -6.43 8.79 -10.50
C GLY A 146 -5.66 8.58 -9.20
N PRO A 147 -6.24 8.98 -8.03
CA PRO A 147 -5.63 8.71 -6.73
C PRO A 147 -5.50 7.20 -6.52
N HIS A 148 -4.28 6.74 -6.31
CA HIS A 148 -3.96 5.32 -6.25
C HIS A 148 -3.46 4.92 -4.86
N THR A 149 -2.21 5.18 -4.53
CA THR A 149 -1.61 4.83 -3.24
C THR A 149 -1.86 5.92 -2.21
N PHE A 150 -2.29 5.52 -1.01
CA PHE A 150 -2.50 6.39 0.15
C PHE A 150 -1.50 6.02 1.23
N TYR A 151 -0.48 6.85 1.44
CA TYR A 151 0.61 6.54 2.35
C TYR A 151 0.68 7.54 3.50
N ALA A 152 0.46 7.07 4.72
CA ALA A 152 0.48 7.92 5.91
C ALA A 152 1.89 8.43 6.21
N LEU A 153 1.98 9.72 6.48
CA LEU A 153 3.09 10.40 7.11
C LEU A 153 2.58 11.02 8.42
N PRO A 154 3.43 11.34 9.39
CA PRO A 154 2.97 11.97 10.64
C PRO A 154 2.08 13.19 10.37
N GLY A 155 0.78 13.10 10.73
CA GLY A 155 -0.23 14.13 10.54
C GLY A 155 -0.63 14.43 9.08
N ARG A 156 -0.24 13.59 8.13
CA ARG A 156 -0.42 13.86 6.69
C ARG A 156 -0.66 12.58 5.91
N MET A 157 -1.25 12.71 4.72
CA MET A 157 -1.42 11.65 3.73
C MET A 157 -0.69 12.02 2.45
N LEU A 158 0.23 11.16 2.02
CA LEU A 158 0.88 11.25 0.71
C LEU A 158 0.12 10.34 -0.26
N ILE A 159 -0.29 10.91 -1.40
CA ILE A 159 -1.13 10.24 -2.38
C ILE A 159 -0.38 10.14 -3.69
N GLY A 160 -0.16 8.93 -4.16
CA GLY A 160 0.31 8.65 -5.52
C GLY A 160 -0.84 8.75 -6.50
N ALA A 161 -0.62 9.36 -7.65
CA ALA A 161 -1.59 9.42 -8.73
C ALA A 161 -1.07 8.75 -9.99
N LEU A 162 -1.94 8.06 -10.74
CA LEU A 162 -1.55 7.34 -11.95
C LEU A 162 -1.46 8.26 -13.19
N SER A 163 -2.08 9.43 -13.16
CA SER A 163 -2.20 10.29 -14.34
C SER A 163 -2.17 11.77 -13.97
N ASN A 164 -2.07 12.60 -14.99
CA ASN A 164 -2.39 14.01 -14.90
C ASN A 164 -3.84 14.28 -15.33
N ALA A 165 -4.40 15.39 -14.85
CA ALA A 165 -5.77 15.80 -15.15
C ALA A 165 -5.90 16.51 -16.52
N ALA A 166 -4.80 16.93 -17.13
CA ALA A 166 -4.82 17.72 -18.35
C ALA A 166 -5.15 16.85 -19.58
N ASP A 167 -4.55 15.68 -19.67
CA ASP A 167 -4.72 14.80 -20.83
C ASP A 167 -4.90 13.31 -20.48
N GLY A 168 -4.91 12.95 -19.19
CA GLY A 168 -4.96 11.56 -18.74
C GLY A 168 -3.72 10.75 -19.09
N GLY A 169 -2.61 11.44 -19.36
CA GLY A 169 -1.32 10.83 -19.68
C GLY A 169 -0.52 10.43 -18.46
N GLY A 170 0.70 9.97 -18.72
CA GLY A 170 1.54 9.34 -17.71
C GLY A 170 2.39 10.28 -16.87
N VAL A 171 2.67 11.50 -17.30
CA VAL A 171 3.43 12.43 -16.45
C VAL A 171 2.55 12.86 -15.28
N THR A 172 2.89 12.36 -14.09
CA THR A 172 2.08 12.47 -12.89
C THR A 172 2.89 12.98 -11.68
N GLY A 173 2.47 12.66 -10.46
CA GLY A 173 3.12 13.11 -9.24
C GLY A 173 2.49 12.55 -7.98
N LEU A 174 2.95 13.10 -6.87
CA LEU A 174 2.46 12.82 -5.53
C LEU A 174 1.77 14.07 -5.00
N ALA A 175 0.58 13.93 -4.42
CA ALA A 175 -0.12 14.99 -3.71
C ALA A 175 0.00 14.79 -2.20
N LEU A 176 0.27 15.85 -1.46
CA LEU A 176 0.33 15.83 -0.01
C LEU A 176 -0.87 16.60 0.57
N TYR A 177 -1.58 15.93 1.47
CA TYR A 177 -2.70 16.46 2.25
C TYR A 177 -2.42 16.34 3.74
N ASN A 178 -3.04 17.19 4.56
CA ASN A 178 -3.10 16.92 6.01
C ASN A 178 -4.22 15.91 6.32
N ASN A 179 -4.25 15.39 7.55
CA ASN A 179 -5.28 14.42 7.97
C ASN A 179 -6.70 15.01 7.98
N GLN A 180 -6.85 16.33 7.90
CA GLN A 180 -8.12 17.04 7.75
C GLN A 180 -8.60 17.07 6.30
N GLY A 181 -7.81 16.57 5.34
CA GLY A 181 -8.15 16.56 3.91
C GLY A 181 -7.93 17.90 3.22
N GLU A 182 -7.02 18.72 3.72
CA GLU A 182 -6.63 19.99 3.10
C GLU A 182 -5.34 19.77 2.30
N TYR A 183 -5.34 20.22 1.04
CA TYR A 183 -4.20 20.11 0.14
C TYR A 183 -3.02 20.98 0.64
N ILE A 184 -1.83 20.40 0.65
CA ILE A 184 -0.59 21.09 1.03
C ILE A 184 0.24 21.42 -0.21
N ARG A 185 0.62 20.40 -1.00
CA ARG A 185 1.43 20.57 -2.23
C ARG A 185 1.50 19.34 -3.11
N LYS A 186 2.08 19.52 -4.29
CA LYS A 186 2.44 18.45 -5.24
C LYS A 186 3.95 18.28 -5.31
N TYR A 187 4.37 17.04 -5.57
CA TYR A 187 5.72 16.67 -6.01
C TYR A 187 5.60 15.98 -7.37
N ALA A 188 6.28 16.50 -8.38
CA ALA A 188 6.24 15.92 -9.72
C ALA A 188 7.10 14.65 -9.80
N MET A 189 6.66 13.65 -10.53
CA MET A 189 7.51 12.52 -10.91
C MET A 189 8.58 13.03 -11.88
N PRO A 190 9.85 12.59 -11.71
CA PRO A 190 10.95 13.09 -12.55
C PRO A 190 10.86 12.57 -13.98
N VAL A 191 11.16 13.45 -14.92
CA VAL A 191 11.35 13.14 -16.35
C VAL A 191 12.74 13.53 -16.83
N ASP A 192 13.28 14.66 -16.34
CA ASP A 192 14.55 15.23 -16.79
C ASP A 192 15.79 14.44 -16.34
N SER A 193 15.65 13.59 -15.31
CA SER A 193 16.73 12.73 -14.79
C SER A 193 16.66 11.28 -15.28
N GLY A 194 15.97 11.03 -16.40
CA GLY A 194 15.81 9.69 -16.98
C GLY A 194 14.63 8.91 -16.41
N GLY A 195 13.75 9.52 -15.61
CA GLY A 195 12.48 8.96 -15.21
C GLY A 195 11.45 9.01 -16.35
N ASP A 196 10.50 8.09 -16.33
CA ASP A 196 9.41 8.03 -17.32
C ASP A 196 8.22 8.94 -16.96
N GLY A 197 8.25 9.54 -15.76
CA GLY A 197 7.19 10.42 -15.28
C GLY A 197 5.93 9.70 -14.78
N TYR A 198 5.83 8.39 -14.93
CA TYR A 198 4.71 7.60 -14.42
C TYR A 198 4.78 7.39 -12.91
N GLY A 199 3.65 7.10 -12.29
CA GLY A 199 3.52 6.72 -10.89
C GLY A 199 2.70 5.47 -10.71
N TYR A 200 2.91 4.76 -9.60
CA TYR A 200 2.07 3.66 -9.14
C TYR A 200 2.10 3.58 -7.61
N ASP A 201 3.06 2.89 -7.01
CA ASP A 201 3.16 2.68 -5.57
C ASP A 201 4.15 3.64 -4.90
N ILE A 202 4.01 3.76 -3.59
CA ILE A 202 4.89 4.50 -2.69
C ILE A 202 5.26 3.56 -1.55
N ALA A 203 6.56 3.47 -1.25
CA ALA A 203 7.01 2.77 -0.06
C ALA A 203 8.14 3.55 0.62
N ILE A 204 8.02 3.78 1.93
CA ILE A 204 8.97 4.58 2.69
C ILE A 204 9.73 3.77 3.73
N ASN A 205 11.00 4.15 3.93
CA ASN A 205 11.84 3.66 5.00
C ASN A 205 12.44 4.85 5.77
N PRO A 206 11.80 5.27 6.87
CA PRO A 206 12.23 6.44 7.64
C PRO A 206 13.64 6.30 8.23
N ALA A 207 14.03 5.09 8.64
CA ALA A 207 15.35 4.81 9.18
C ALA A 207 16.47 5.04 8.17
N ARG A 208 16.17 4.90 6.88
CA ARG A 208 17.10 5.14 5.77
C ARG A 208 16.91 6.51 5.11
N ASN A 209 15.97 7.32 5.59
CA ASN A 209 15.58 8.57 4.94
C ASN A 209 15.23 8.35 3.45
N ALA A 210 14.62 7.21 3.13
CA ALA A 210 14.38 6.76 1.77
C ALA A 210 12.89 6.59 1.50
N MET A 211 12.48 6.94 0.29
CA MET A 211 11.18 6.61 -0.28
C MET A 211 11.41 6.07 -1.69
N LEU A 212 10.70 5.03 -2.06
CA LEU A 212 10.66 4.50 -3.42
C LEU A 212 9.29 4.78 -4.02
N THR A 213 9.28 5.11 -5.30
CA THR A 213 8.08 5.12 -6.13
C THR A 213 8.29 4.25 -7.35
N SER A 214 7.24 3.57 -7.78
CA SER A 214 7.22 2.75 -8.98
C SER A 214 6.38 3.39 -10.08
N SER A 215 6.28 2.75 -11.23
CA SER A 215 5.63 3.32 -12.40
C SER A 215 4.74 2.32 -13.15
N PHE A 216 3.60 2.80 -13.64
CA PHE A 216 2.63 1.98 -14.36
C PHE A 216 2.31 2.58 -15.73
N THR A 217 1.14 3.19 -15.88
CA THR A 217 0.69 3.83 -17.14
C THR A 217 -0.40 4.86 -16.85
N GLY A 218 -0.65 5.74 -17.80
CA GLY A 218 -1.67 6.76 -17.68
C GLY A 218 -3.10 6.26 -17.95
N ARG A 219 -4.11 7.06 -17.57
CA ARG A 219 -5.54 6.78 -17.70
C ARG A 219 -5.95 6.39 -19.12
N LYS A 220 -5.36 7.03 -20.14
CA LYS A 220 -5.58 6.68 -21.56
C LYS A 220 -5.29 5.23 -21.87
N ASN A 221 -4.46 4.56 -21.09
CA ASN A 221 -4.14 3.15 -21.24
C ASN A 221 -4.96 2.28 -20.30
N TYR A 222 -4.89 2.50 -18.96
CA TYR A 222 -5.49 1.59 -18.03
C TYR A 222 -7.03 1.56 -18.07
N MET A 223 -7.67 2.58 -18.62
CA MET A 223 -9.13 2.60 -18.83
C MET A 223 -9.57 1.94 -20.15
N ARG A 224 -8.67 1.32 -20.89
CA ARG A 224 -9.01 0.54 -22.09
C ARG A 224 -9.42 -0.89 -21.72
N ASP A 225 -10.11 -1.56 -22.65
CA ASP A 225 -10.29 -3.01 -22.57
C ASP A 225 -8.93 -3.71 -22.59
N LEU A 226 -8.72 -4.69 -21.69
CA LEU A 226 -7.41 -5.35 -21.53
C LEU A 226 -6.99 -6.09 -22.81
N GLY A 227 -7.91 -6.78 -23.48
CA GLY A 227 -7.59 -7.50 -24.73
C GLY A 227 -7.15 -6.56 -25.83
N ALA A 228 -7.87 -5.44 -26.02
CA ALA A 228 -7.51 -4.42 -26.99
C ALA A 228 -6.21 -3.70 -26.62
N LEU A 229 -5.93 -3.51 -25.32
CA LEU A 229 -4.69 -2.91 -24.85
C LEU A 229 -3.47 -3.77 -25.16
N ILE A 230 -3.53 -5.07 -24.88
CA ILE A 230 -2.42 -6.01 -25.09
C ILE A 230 -2.10 -6.15 -26.61
N GLN A 231 -3.09 -6.03 -27.45
CA GLN A 231 -2.94 -6.14 -28.92
C GLN A 231 -2.43 -4.84 -29.57
N ASP A 232 -2.29 -3.75 -28.83
CA ASP A 232 -1.82 -2.47 -29.35
C ASP A 232 -0.35 -2.21 -28.92
N PRO A 233 0.64 -2.44 -29.81
CA PRO A 233 2.05 -2.24 -29.48
C PRO A 233 2.38 -0.81 -29.04
N ALA A 234 1.71 0.19 -29.63
CA ALA A 234 1.92 1.58 -29.25
C ALA A 234 1.38 1.89 -27.84
N ALA A 235 0.30 1.22 -27.43
CA ALA A 235 -0.20 1.31 -26.06
C ALA A 235 0.75 0.60 -25.07
N MET A 236 1.28 -0.56 -25.45
CA MET A 236 2.23 -1.31 -24.63
C MET A 236 3.55 -0.55 -24.39
N GLN A 237 3.97 0.30 -25.32
CA GLN A 237 5.13 1.18 -25.13
C GLN A 237 4.90 2.33 -24.15
N ARG A 238 3.64 2.59 -23.74
CA ARG A 238 3.27 3.62 -22.76
C ARG A 238 3.13 3.07 -21.33
N PHE A 239 3.75 1.94 -21.04
CA PHE A 239 3.93 1.47 -19.66
C PHE A 239 5.26 1.94 -19.10
N GLY A 240 5.28 2.20 -17.81
CA GLY A 240 6.46 2.65 -17.09
C GLY A 240 7.55 1.58 -17.02
N ASN A 241 8.79 2.03 -16.96
CA ASN A 241 9.99 1.19 -16.94
C ASN A 241 11.01 1.69 -15.91
N THR A 242 10.61 2.56 -15.00
CA THR A 242 11.51 3.15 -14.02
C THR A 242 10.96 3.08 -12.60
N MET A 243 11.86 3.11 -11.65
CA MET A 243 11.57 3.39 -10.24
C MET A 243 12.41 4.57 -9.78
N VAL A 244 11.94 5.31 -8.79
CA VAL A 244 12.64 6.47 -8.28
C VAL A 244 12.90 6.31 -6.79
N MET A 245 14.16 6.50 -6.40
CA MET A 245 14.56 6.71 -5.01
C MET A 245 14.48 8.19 -4.69
N TRP A 246 13.83 8.52 -3.60
CA TRP A 246 13.66 9.85 -3.07
C TRP A 246 14.34 10.00 -1.71
N ASN A 247 14.86 11.16 -1.45
CA ASN A 247 15.16 11.60 -0.09
C ASN A 247 13.83 11.90 0.62
N LEU A 248 13.46 11.11 1.60
CA LEU A 248 12.16 11.21 2.27
C LEU A 248 11.98 12.56 3.02
N LYS A 249 13.02 13.05 3.71
CA LYS A 249 12.94 14.32 4.45
C LYS A 249 12.88 15.52 3.52
N ALA A 250 13.68 15.51 2.46
CA ALA A 250 13.74 16.59 1.48
C ALA A 250 12.61 16.51 0.45
N MET A 251 11.93 15.37 0.33
CA MET A 251 10.91 15.08 -0.69
C MET A 251 11.40 15.44 -2.10
N ARG A 252 12.58 14.96 -2.45
CA ARG A 252 13.20 15.17 -3.78
C ARG A 252 13.74 13.85 -4.33
N PRO A 253 13.66 13.63 -5.67
CA PRO A 253 14.28 12.49 -6.31
C PRO A 253 15.81 12.52 -6.14
N GLU A 254 16.42 11.36 -5.91
CA GLU A 254 17.88 11.21 -5.79
C GLU A 254 18.44 10.26 -6.85
N LYS A 255 17.69 9.23 -7.24
CA LYS A 255 18.13 8.25 -8.22
C LYS A 255 16.96 7.65 -8.97
N VAL A 256 17.14 7.47 -10.26
CA VAL A 256 16.22 6.71 -11.12
C VAL A 256 16.86 5.35 -11.43
N PHE A 257 16.07 4.30 -11.36
CA PHE A 257 16.46 2.93 -11.73
C PHE A 257 15.72 2.51 -12.98
N ALA A 258 16.41 1.88 -13.91
CA ALA A 258 15.76 1.16 -15.00
C ALA A 258 15.21 -0.18 -14.45
N VAL A 259 13.89 -0.31 -14.43
CA VAL A 259 13.14 -1.51 -14.01
C VAL A 259 12.07 -1.78 -15.06
N PRO A 260 12.43 -2.37 -16.21
CA PRO A 260 11.51 -2.51 -17.33
C PRO A 260 10.38 -3.50 -17.06
N GLY A 261 9.19 -3.18 -17.57
CA GLY A 261 8.03 -4.06 -17.52
C GLY A 261 6.97 -3.66 -16.50
N ALA A 262 6.77 -2.38 -16.26
CA ALA A 262 5.79 -1.82 -15.32
C ALA A 262 6.03 -2.33 -13.89
N PRO A 263 7.00 -1.77 -13.16
CA PRO A 263 7.18 -2.06 -11.74
C PRO A 263 5.96 -1.57 -10.96
N LEU A 264 5.33 -2.45 -10.19
CA LEU A 264 4.11 -2.15 -9.45
C LEU A 264 4.41 -1.98 -7.96
N GLU A 265 3.95 -2.92 -7.15
CA GLU A 265 4.04 -2.88 -5.70
C GLU A 265 5.47 -2.88 -5.18
N ILE A 266 5.72 -2.19 -4.08
CA ILE A 266 7.04 -2.09 -3.45
C ILE A 266 6.91 -2.50 -1.99
N ARG A 267 7.81 -3.35 -1.51
CA ARG A 267 7.88 -3.71 -0.09
C ARG A 267 9.30 -3.56 0.42
N TRP A 268 9.49 -2.69 1.43
CA TRP A 268 10.72 -2.64 2.20
C TRP A 268 10.79 -3.82 3.16
N SER A 269 11.99 -4.33 3.42
CA SER A 269 12.20 -5.22 4.55
C SER A 269 11.73 -4.54 5.84
N LEU A 270 11.03 -5.31 6.67
CA LEU A 270 10.51 -4.86 7.97
C LEU A 270 11.49 -5.14 9.10
N ARG A 271 12.62 -5.80 8.82
CA ARG A 271 13.65 -6.09 9.83
C ARG A 271 14.52 -4.85 10.05
N GLU A 272 14.83 -4.62 11.31
CA GLU A 272 15.77 -3.58 11.69
C GLU A 272 17.16 -3.88 11.08
N GLY A 273 17.81 -2.84 10.56
CA GLY A 273 19.13 -2.96 9.95
C GLY A 273 19.13 -3.33 8.46
N ASP A 274 18.05 -3.91 7.95
CA ASP A 274 17.94 -4.20 6.52
C ASP A 274 17.86 -2.91 5.70
N ASP A 275 18.50 -2.92 4.53
CA ASP A 275 18.52 -1.80 3.60
C ASP A 275 18.17 -2.25 2.17
N TRP A 276 17.15 -3.07 2.06
CA TRP A 276 16.64 -3.56 0.79
C TRP A 276 15.12 -3.44 0.69
N ALA A 277 14.65 -3.31 -0.53
CA ALA A 277 13.26 -3.41 -0.92
C ALA A 277 13.12 -4.37 -2.09
N ILE A 278 11.89 -4.86 -2.29
CA ILE A 278 11.53 -5.74 -3.41
C ILE A 278 10.33 -5.15 -4.15
N THR A 279 10.31 -5.32 -5.47
CA THR A 279 9.18 -4.97 -6.34
C THR A 279 8.92 -6.07 -7.34
N SER A 280 7.72 -6.09 -7.91
CA SER A 280 7.36 -6.96 -9.04
C SER A 280 7.14 -6.15 -10.30
N THR A 281 7.43 -6.74 -11.46
CA THR A 281 7.14 -6.15 -12.77
C THR A 281 6.00 -6.89 -13.44
N ALA A 282 4.89 -6.19 -13.74
CA ALA A 282 3.67 -6.79 -14.26
C ALA A 282 3.85 -7.47 -15.62
N LEU A 283 4.52 -6.79 -16.54
CA LEU A 283 4.64 -7.24 -17.94
C LEU A 283 5.77 -8.25 -18.16
N THR A 284 6.80 -8.24 -17.29
CA THR A 284 7.94 -9.16 -17.40
C THR A 284 7.94 -10.25 -16.34
N SER A 285 6.98 -10.20 -15.40
CA SER A 285 6.75 -11.21 -14.35
C SER A 285 8.02 -11.58 -13.57
N LYS A 286 8.70 -10.56 -13.08
CA LYS A 286 9.95 -10.72 -12.30
C LYS A 286 9.85 -10.04 -10.94
N LEU A 287 10.55 -10.62 -9.97
CA LEU A 287 10.92 -9.92 -8.73
C LEU A 287 12.23 -9.18 -8.96
N TRP A 288 12.27 -7.92 -8.50
CA TRP A 288 13.44 -7.07 -8.51
C TRP A 288 13.83 -6.67 -7.10
N LEU A 289 15.12 -6.76 -6.81
CA LEU A 289 15.71 -6.33 -5.55
C LEU A 289 16.31 -4.94 -5.71
N ILE A 290 15.94 -4.03 -4.82
CA ILE A 290 16.54 -2.71 -4.66
C ILE A 290 17.38 -2.75 -3.39
N LYS A 291 18.72 -2.67 -3.51
CA LYS A 291 19.65 -2.82 -2.41
C LYS A 291 20.91 -1.99 -2.65
N LYS A 292 21.61 -1.63 -1.59
CA LYS A 292 22.94 -1.04 -1.72
C LYS A 292 23.98 -2.07 -2.11
N ASP A 293 24.85 -1.71 -3.04
CA ASP A 293 26.06 -2.48 -3.37
C ASP A 293 27.16 -2.29 -2.31
N ALA A 294 28.32 -2.94 -2.53
CA ALA A 294 29.47 -2.85 -1.64
C ALA A 294 30.05 -1.42 -1.51
N ALA A 295 29.79 -0.55 -2.48
CA ALA A 295 30.18 0.86 -2.45
C ALA A 295 29.11 1.75 -1.78
N GLY A 296 28.04 1.16 -1.23
CA GLY A 296 26.94 1.88 -0.59
C GLY A 296 25.98 2.55 -1.56
N GLN A 297 26.06 2.25 -2.86
CA GLN A 297 25.20 2.83 -3.88
C GLN A 297 23.95 1.96 -4.11
N TRP A 298 22.79 2.59 -4.13
CA TRP A 298 21.54 1.91 -4.44
C TRP A 298 21.55 1.34 -5.87
N GLN A 299 21.17 0.07 -6.00
CA GLN A 299 21.07 -0.66 -7.26
C GLN A 299 19.71 -1.38 -7.33
N ALA A 300 19.22 -1.60 -8.55
CA ALA A 300 18.04 -2.43 -8.83
C ALA A 300 18.44 -3.53 -9.80
N ARG A 301 18.07 -4.78 -9.48
CA ARG A 301 18.33 -5.94 -10.36
C ARG A 301 17.24 -7.01 -10.23
N PRO A 302 16.95 -7.78 -11.29
CA PRO A 302 16.03 -8.90 -11.20
C PRO A 302 16.65 -10.02 -10.36
N VAL A 303 15.84 -10.71 -9.56
CA VAL A 303 16.30 -11.76 -8.64
C VAL A 303 15.53 -13.08 -8.74
N ALA A 304 14.30 -13.05 -9.29
CA ALA A 304 13.52 -14.27 -9.55
C ALA A 304 12.45 -14.04 -10.62
N ASP A 305 12.01 -15.10 -11.24
CA ASP A 305 10.81 -15.11 -12.07
C ASP A 305 9.57 -15.39 -11.21
N ILE A 306 8.42 -14.83 -11.62
CA ILE A 306 7.13 -15.05 -10.97
C ILE A 306 6.28 -15.93 -11.90
N GLY A 307 6.14 -17.20 -11.55
CA GLY A 307 5.49 -18.19 -12.41
C GLY A 307 6.29 -18.47 -13.68
N ASP A 308 5.60 -18.57 -14.82
CA ASP A 308 6.21 -18.72 -16.15
C ASP A 308 6.11 -17.38 -16.89
N PRO A 309 7.21 -16.60 -17.01
CA PRO A 309 7.18 -15.30 -17.66
C PRO A 309 6.70 -15.34 -19.13
N ALA A 310 6.91 -16.46 -19.84
CA ALA A 310 6.43 -16.63 -21.22
C ALA A 310 4.89 -16.62 -21.33
N LYS A 311 4.19 -16.91 -20.23
CA LYS A 311 2.73 -16.86 -20.12
C LYS A 311 2.20 -15.55 -19.57
N THR A 312 3.08 -14.64 -19.21
CA THR A 312 2.76 -13.31 -18.62
C THR A 312 1.69 -13.41 -17.52
N PRO A 313 1.99 -14.05 -16.39
CA PRO A 313 1.01 -14.23 -15.30
C PRO A 313 0.50 -12.91 -14.72
N LEU A 314 1.14 -11.80 -14.96
CA LEU A 314 0.79 -10.44 -14.54
C LEU A 314 0.72 -10.31 -13.02
N PRO A 315 1.85 -10.26 -12.31
CA PRO A 315 1.86 -9.94 -10.89
C PRO A 315 1.33 -8.53 -10.64
N VAL A 316 0.41 -8.41 -9.69
CA VAL A 316 -0.36 -7.17 -9.44
C VAL A 316 -0.26 -6.69 -8.00
N ASP A 317 -0.10 -7.60 -7.03
CA ASP A 317 0.04 -7.21 -5.63
C ASP A 317 0.97 -8.16 -4.86
N MET A 318 1.54 -7.64 -3.77
CA MET A 318 2.46 -8.35 -2.90
C MET A 318 2.23 -8.00 -1.43
N SER A 319 2.40 -9.00 -0.55
CA SER A 319 2.43 -8.80 0.91
C SER A 319 3.66 -9.48 1.50
N ILE A 320 4.47 -8.70 2.25
CA ILE A 320 5.67 -9.21 2.93
C ILE A 320 5.31 -9.67 4.34
N SER A 321 5.86 -10.81 4.77
CA SER A 321 5.65 -11.30 6.14
C SER A 321 6.33 -10.39 7.17
N ALA A 322 5.78 -10.36 8.40
CA ALA A 322 6.27 -9.50 9.49
C ALA A 322 7.75 -9.74 9.83
N ASP A 323 8.27 -10.93 9.59
CA ASP A 323 9.68 -11.29 9.77
C ASP A 323 10.54 -11.06 8.52
N SER A 324 9.94 -10.56 7.43
CA SER A 324 10.57 -10.33 6.13
C SER A 324 11.26 -11.56 5.54
N LYS A 325 10.75 -12.74 5.83
CA LYS A 325 11.25 -14.00 5.26
C LYS A 325 10.34 -14.59 4.20
N GLY A 326 9.11 -14.11 4.13
CA GLY A 326 8.10 -14.55 3.18
C GLY A 326 7.51 -13.41 2.37
N LEU A 327 7.15 -13.71 1.14
CA LEU A 327 6.49 -12.76 0.24
C LEU A 327 5.36 -13.47 -0.50
N TRP A 328 4.15 -12.98 -0.30
CA TRP A 328 3.00 -13.36 -1.10
C TRP A 328 2.96 -12.51 -2.36
N VAL A 329 2.63 -13.13 -3.48
CA VAL A 329 2.47 -12.47 -4.78
C VAL A 329 1.21 -13.01 -5.45
N ASN A 330 0.29 -12.13 -5.79
CA ASN A 330 -0.87 -12.45 -6.61
C ASN A 330 -0.61 -12.15 -8.07
N THR A 331 -1.07 -13.05 -8.95
CA THR A 331 -0.96 -12.90 -10.41
C THR A 331 -2.32 -12.98 -11.05
N PHE A 332 -2.67 -11.90 -11.77
CA PHE A 332 -4.03 -11.63 -12.26
C PHE A 332 -4.45 -12.57 -13.39
N MET A 333 -3.57 -12.80 -14.38
CA MET A 333 -3.94 -13.52 -15.60
C MET A 333 -4.15 -15.01 -15.38
N ASP A 334 -3.38 -15.63 -14.50
CA ASP A 334 -3.49 -17.06 -14.20
C ASP A 334 -4.25 -17.35 -12.88
N GLY A 335 -4.69 -16.31 -12.16
CA GLY A 335 -5.50 -16.43 -10.95
C GLY A 335 -4.80 -17.15 -9.79
N THR A 336 -3.50 -16.96 -9.66
CA THR A 336 -2.66 -17.73 -8.73
C THR A 336 -2.09 -16.85 -7.63
N THR A 337 -2.18 -17.32 -6.39
CA THR A 337 -1.47 -16.78 -5.22
C THR A 337 -0.21 -17.60 -4.99
N ARG A 338 0.95 -16.95 -4.97
CA ARG A 338 2.28 -17.55 -4.83
C ARG A 338 2.94 -17.11 -3.55
N TYR A 339 3.75 -18.00 -2.97
CA TYR A 339 4.59 -17.67 -1.83
C TYR A 339 6.06 -17.90 -2.15
N PHE A 340 6.86 -16.90 -1.84
CA PHE A 340 8.32 -16.93 -2.00
C PHE A 340 8.98 -16.90 -0.63
N ASP A 341 9.96 -17.77 -0.41
CA ASP A 341 10.96 -17.63 0.63
C ASP A 341 11.96 -16.56 0.18
N ILE A 342 11.98 -15.45 0.90
CA ILE A 342 12.87 -14.30 0.69
C ILE A 342 13.86 -14.13 1.85
N SER A 343 14.10 -15.18 2.63
CA SER A 343 15.12 -15.18 3.72
C SER A 343 16.49 -14.75 3.19
N ASN A 344 16.79 -15.12 1.93
CA ASN A 344 17.85 -14.51 1.13
C ASN A 344 17.21 -13.69 0.00
N PRO A 345 17.14 -12.37 0.14
CA PRO A 345 16.51 -11.51 -0.88
C PRO A 345 17.27 -11.47 -2.20
N GLU A 346 18.55 -11.92 -2.23
CA GLU A 346 19.36 -12.02 -3.44
C GLU A 346 18.98 -13.21 -4.33
N ALA A 347 18.29 -14.20 -3.76
CA ALA A 347 17.88 -15.43 -4.42
C ALA A 347 16.53 -15.95 -3.87
N PRO A 348 15.41 -15.21 -4.10
CA PRO A 348 14.08 -15.64 -3.69
C PRO A 348 13.71 -16.97 -4.31
N LYS A 349 12.99 -17.82 -3.54
CA LYS A 349 12.54 -19.13 -4.02
C LYS A 349 11.03 -19.24 -3.91
N GLN A 350 10.34 -19.48 -5.02
CA GLN A 350 8.92 -19.82 -4.97
C GLN A 350 8.77 -21.21 -4.34
N THR A 351 8.13 -21.29 -3.17
CA THR A 351 7.94 -22.52 -2.41
C THR A 351 6.51 -23.03 -2.44
N TYR A 352 5.55 -22.16 -2.83
CA TYR A 352 4.15 -22.51 -2.92
C TYR A 352 3.43 -21.75 -4.03
N ALA A 353 2.38 -22.36 -4.59
CA ALA A 353 1.44 -21.72 -5.51
C ALA A 353 0.08 -22.41 -5.42
N LYS A 354 -1.00 -21.63 -5.42
CA LYS A 354 -2.38 -22.13 -5.43
C LYS A 354 -3.22 -21.25 -6.35
N LYS A 355 -3.97 -21.86 -7.23
CA LYS A 355 -5.01 -21.15 -7.97
C LYS A 355 -6.14 -20.81 -6.99
N THR A 356 -6.25 -19.54 -6.64
CA THR A 356 -7.20 -19.06 -5.63
C THR A 356 -8.50 -18.54 -6.23
N GLY A 357 -8.50 -18.19 -7.51
CA GLY A 357 -9.69 -17.76 -8.26
C GLY A 357 -9.32 -17.04 -9.54
N ALA A 358 -10.30 -16.69 -10.37
CA ALA A 358 -10.07 -15.88 -11.54
C ALA A 358 -9.71 -14.44 -11.13
N GLN A 359 -8.76 -13.84 -11.84
CA GLN A 359 -8.42 -12.42 -11.70
C GLN A 359 -8.11 -11.98 -10.25
N VAL A 360 -7.39 -12.84 -9.52
CA VAL A 360 -6.93 -12.53 -8.17
C VAL A 360 -6.07 -11.27 -8.19
N ASN A 361 -6.32 -10.35 -7.26
CA ASN A 361 -5.63 -9.07 -7.20
C ASN A 361 -4.94 -8.87 -5.85
N MET A 362 -5.64 -8.30 -4.85
CA MET A 362 -5.00 -7.92 -3.59
C MET A 362 -4.69 -9.14 -2.72
N VAL A 363 -3.56 -9.08 -2.03
CA VAL A 363 -3.15 -10.04 -1.00
C VAL A 363 -2.69 -9.33 0.25
N SER A 364 -3.17 -9.79 1.40
CA SER A 364 -2.74 -9.29 2.71
C SER A 364 -2.54 -10.47 3.66
N GLN A 365 -1.50 -10.43 4.47
CA GLN A 365 -1.24 -11.42 5.51
C GLN A 365 -1.47 -10.82 6.89
N SER A 366 -2.12 -11.58 7.78
CA SER A 366 -2.24 -11.18 9.18
C SER A 366 -0.85 -11.02 9.82
N TRP A 367 -0.76 -10.13 10.80
CA TRP A 367 0.51 -9.81 11.46
C TRP A 367 1.18 -11.03 12.13
N ASP A 368 0.37 -11.99 12.61
CA ASP A 368 0.87 -13.25 13.16
C ASP A 368 1.26 -14.29 12.07
N GLY A 369 1.12 -13.94 10.79
CA GLY A 369 1.47 -14.77 9.65
C GLY A 369 0.55 -15.97 9.40
N LYS A 370 -0.58 -16.07 10.10
CA LYS A 370 -1.42 -17.29 10.09
C LYS A 370 -2.62 -17.23 9.17
N ARG A 371 -2.99 -16.04 8.71
CA ARG A 371 -4.14 -15.82 7.82
C ARG A 371 -3.70 -15.04 6.61
N VAL A 372 -4.24 -15.43 5.45
CA VAL A 372 -3.98 -14.76 4.17
C VAL A 372 -5.32 -14.41 3.54
N TYR A 373 -5.51 -13.15 3.27
CA TYR A 373 -6.68 -12.59 2.61
C TYR A 373 -6.35 -12.35 1.14
N VAL A 374 -7.23 -12.75 0.26
CA VAL A 374 -7.09 -12.50 -1.17
C VAL A 374 -8.40 -11.98 -1.74
N SER A 375 -8.33 -11.03 -2.65
CA SER A 375 -9.48 -10.54 -3.38
C SER A 375 -9.28 -10.66 -4.88
N SER A 376 -10.35 -10.51 -5.63
CA SER A 376 -10.35 -10.43 -7.09
C SER A 376 -10.66 -9.03 -7.55
N SER A 377 -10.60 -8.80 -8.87
CA SER A 377 -10.85 -7.54 -9.56
C SER A 377 -9.68 -6.55 -9.48
N LEU A 378 -9.24 -6.06 -10.61
CA LEU A 378 -8.19 -5.06 -10.71
C LEU A 378 -8.75 -3.72 -11.24
N LEU A 379 -9.37 -3.76 -12.40
CA LEU A 379 -10.03 -2.62 -13.04
C LEU A 379 -11.31 -3.13 -13.71
N ALA A 380 -12.40 -2.39 -13.60
CA ALA A 380 -13.71 -2.81 -14.13
C ALA A 380 -13.68 -3.16 -15.63
N ARG A 381 -12.80 -2.51 -16.39
CA ARG A 381 -12.64 -2.77 -17.84
C ARG A 381 -11.71 -3.95 -18.15
N TRP A 382 -10.92 -4.39 -17.16
CA TRP A 382 -10.02 -5.54 -17.27
C TRP A 382 -10.67 -6.81 -16.75
N ASP A 383 -11.64 -6.67 -15.87
CA ASP A 383 -12.34 -7.80 -15.29
C ASP A 383 -13.18 -8.52 -16.34
N LYS A 384 -13.12 -9.84 -16.32
CA LYS A 384 -13.98 -10.67 -17.16
C LYS A 384 -15.45 -10.54 -16.74
N ARG A 385 -16.35 -10.90 -17.63
CA ARG A 385 -17.79 -10.95 -17.39
C ARG A 385 -18.28 -12.40 -17.42
N GLY A 386 -19.42 -12.64 -16.80
CA GLY A 386 -20.05 -13.95 -16.76
C GLY A 386 -19.51 -14.85 -15.64
N LYS A 387 -19.51 -16.17 -15.87
CA LYS A 387 -19.13 -17.18 -14.87
C LYS A 387 -17.68 -17.02 -14.39
N ASP A 388 -16.80 -16.51 -15.22
CA ASP A 388 -15.39 -16.29 -14.88
C ASP A 388 -15.16 -15.00 -14.08
N ASN A 389 -16.20 -14.19 -13.88
CA ASN A 389 -16.15 -12.92 -13.17
C ASN A 389 -16.80 -13.03 -11.78
N GLU A 390 -16.56 -14.13 -11.10
CA GLU A 390 -16.94 -14.25 -9.71
C GLU A 390 -16.02 -13.38 -8.86
N GLN A 391 -16.52 -12.22 -8.43
CA GLN A 391 -15.81 -11.37 -7.52
C GLN A 391 -15.83 -11.97 -6.11
N PHE A 392 -14.69 -11.94 -5.44
CA PHE A 392 -14.55 -12.58 -4.14
C PHE A 392 -13.59 -11.86 -3.20
N VAL A 393 -13.80 -12.09 -1.92
CA VAL A 393 -12.79 -11.98 -0.87
C VAL A 393 -12.72 -13.34 -0.20
N LYS A 394 -11.54 -13.93 -0.12
CA LYS A 394 -11.29 -15.22 0.50
C LYS A 394 -10.29 -15.11 1.63
N LEU A 395 -10.58 -15.81 2.73
CA LEU A 395 -9.67 -15.98 3.85
C LEU A 395 -9.18 -17.42 3.86
N TYR A 396 -7.86 -17.57 3.97
CA TYR A 396 -7.18 -18.85 4.13
C TYR A 396 -6.37 -18.87 5.43
N GLY A 397 -6.31 -20.03 6.08
CA GLY A 397 -5.26 -20.33 7.04
C GLY A 397 -3.92 -20.56 6.33
N TRP A 398 -2.82 -20.15 6.95
CA TRP A 398 -1.46 -20.47 6.48
C TRP A 398 -0.72 -21.27 7.55
N ASN A 399 -0.28 -22.49 7.21
CA ASN A 399 0.43 -23.38 8.12
C ASN A 399 1.95 -23.42 7.89
N GLY A 400 2.47 -22.50 7.06
CA GLY A 400 3.88 -22.46 6.66
C GLY A 400 4.20 -23.29 5.41
N LYS A 401 3.24 -24.06 4.89
CA LYS A 401 3.42 -24.92 3.71
C LYS A 401 2.32 -24.74 2.68
N GLU A 402 1.08 -24.58 3.11
CA GLU A 402 -0.09 -24.48 2.23
C GLU A 402 -1.19 -23.59 2.81
N LEU A 403 -2.03 -23.07 1.91
CA LEU A 403 -3.28 -22.38 2.25
C LEU A 403 -4.39 -23.41 2.48
N THR A 404 -5.01 -23.36 3.67
CA THR A 404 -6.09 -24.24 4.13
C THR A 404 -7.43 -23.54 4.21
#